data_e1ead9aea863648236563cdd3ec79593
#
_entry.id   e1ead9aea863648236563cdd3ec79593
#
_cell.length_a   1.000
_cell.length_b   1.000
_cell.length_c   1.000
_cell.angle_alpha   90.00
_cell.angle_beta   90.00
_cell.angle_gamma   90.00
#
_symmetry.space_group_name_H-M   'P 1'
#
loop_
_entity.id
_entity.type
_entity.pdbx_description
1 polymer ?
#
loop_
_entity_poly.entity_id
_entity_poly.type
_entity_poly.pdbx_seq_one_letter_code
_entity_poly.pdbx_strand_id
1 'polypeptide(L)'
;MKTPTLPQLLQRNRVLVVCSASLAYVLYAVLTGLIDPPREGWAALGNPKYIAAVVALLTAAATLLRPARVGAVYAVTSVGYLLVAVLEIPRAVAWGDMPFHLTLWLTMNVLVSYLVFGTRLGTAVNLGSVLTMIVSVLMNGPVEASNMADWVTAIIVLGGTGLIAFNVMAFIEQNLSAHQQTSQRLQAARKDALTEVLGRSATEEELERSIEQALKNRAPLSIIVTDIDHFKRVNDVHGHGTGDDVLRSFGKRLRRSVSTSGGQVGRWGGEEFLVILPGMARPDAVAVAERLRAEVAGEPIAGLNVTASFGVGSLRGQEDSAEDLFARADSAMYNAKRNGRNSVR
;
A
#
# COMPACT_ATOMS: atom_id res chain seq x y z
N MET A 1 -2.69 4.01 -18.03
CA MET A 1 -3.39 4.45 -16.80
C MET A 1 -2.63 3.90 -15.61
N LYS A 2 -2.17 4.75 -14.66
CA LYS A 2 -1.50 4.27 -13.44
C LYS A 2 -2.54 3.56 -12.55
N THR A 3 -2.26 2.32 -12.16
CA THR A 3 -3.07 1.59 -11.19
C THR A 3 -3.12 2.36 -9.87
N PRO A 4 -4.31 2.56 -9.26
CA PRO A 4 -4.43 3.31 -8.03
C PRO A 4 -3.68 2.61 -6.89
N THR A 5 -3.01 3.38 -6.05
CA THR A 5 -2.31 2.85 -4.87
C THR A 5 -3.30 2.35 -3.81
N LEU A 6 -2.87 1.41 -2.96
CA LEU A 6 -3.72 0.86 -1.88
C LEU A 6 -4.37 1.95 -1.00
N PRO A 7 -3.66 3.03 -0.56
CA PRO A 7 -4.27 4.12 0.18
C PRO A 7 -5.38 4.85 -0.59
N GLN A 8 -5.21 5.03 -1.91
CA GLN A 8 -6.23 5.65 -2.77
C GLN A 8 -7.48 4.77 -2.92
N LEU A 9 -7.31 3.44 -3.03
CA LEU A 9 -8.41 2.49 -3.06
C LEU A 9 -9.19 2.47 -1.75
N LEU A 10 -8.50 2.42 -0.61
CA LEU A 10 -9.12 2.46 0.72
C LEU A 10 -9.90 3.76 0.93
N GLN A 11 -9.35 4.90 0.53
CA GLN A 11 -10.04 6.18 0.62
C GLN A 11 -11.28 6.25 -0.27
N ARG A 12 -11.18 5.77 -1.51
CA ARG A 12 -12.32 5.67 -2.43
C ARG A 12 -13.44 4.81 -1.84
N ASN A 13 -13.10 3.67 -1.26
CA ASN A 13 -14.08 2.77 -0.64
C ASN A 13 -14.76 3.43 0.58
N ARG A 14 -14.02 4.15 1.43
CA ARG A 14 -14.61 4.90 2.55
C ARG A 14 -15.61 5.95 2.06
N VAL A 15 -15.30 6.69 1.02
CA VAL A 15 -16.20 7.67 0.42
C VAL A 15 -17.47 6.98 -0.10
N LEU A 16 -17.34 5.88 -0.84
CA LEU A 16 -18.47 5.11 -1.34
C LEU A 16 -19.39 4.61 -0.22
N VAL A 17 -18.81 4.03 0.84
CA VAL A 17 -19.58 3.50 1.98
C VAL A 17 -20.36 4.61 2.68
N VAL A 18 -19.72 5.74 2.99
CA VAL A 18 -20.37 6.87 3.66
C VAL A 18 -21.48 7.46 2.80
N CYS A 19 -21.23 7.68 1.50
CA CYS A 19 -22.26 8.21 0.59
C CYS A 19 -23.44 7.25 0.40
N SER A 20 -23.17 5.94 0.25
CA SER A 20 -24.23 4.93 0.10
C SER A 20 -25.10 4.81 1.35
N ALA A 21 -24.48 4.79 2.55
CA ALA A 21 -25.21 4.75 3.81
C ALA A 21 -26.07 6.01 4.00
N SER A 22 -25.50 7.18 3.70
CA SER A 22 -26.23 8.46 3.77
C SER A 22 -27.40 8.51 2.80
N LEU A 23 -27.22 8.06 1.56
CA LEU A 23 -28.28 8.01 0.55
C LEU A 23 -29.39 7.04 0.95
N ALA A 24 -29.05 5.87 1.47
CA ALA A 24 -30.01 4.89 1.97
C ALA A 24 -30.87 5.48 3.09
N TYR A 25 -30.29 6.26 3.99
CA TYR A 25 -31.06 6.94 5.04
C TYR A 25 -32.03 7.99 4.46
N VAL A 26 -31.58 8.82 3.55
CA VAL A 26 -32.44 9.83 2.90
C VAL A 26 -33.60 9.17 2.18
N LEU A 27 -33.33 8.10 1.42
CA LEU A 27 -34.36 7.31 0.73
C LEU A 27 -35.39 6.71 1.71
N TYR A 28 -34.92 6.13 2.82
CA TYR A 28 -35.78 5.65 3.88
C TYR A 28 -36.70 6.76 4.42
N ALA A 29 -36.16 7.92 4.78
CA ALA A 29 -36.93 9.02 5.35
C ALA A 29 -38.00 9.54 4.36
N VAL A 30 -37.68 9.61 3.07
CA VAL A 30 -38.61 10.01 2.01
C VAL A 30 -39.72 8.96 1.84
N LEU A 31 -39.36 7.68 1.69
CA LEU A 31 -40.36 6.63 1.49
C LEU A 31 -41.29 6.49 2.67
N THR A 32 -40.77 6.50 3.91
CA THR A 32 -41.63 6.42 5.11
C THR A 32 -42.49 7.68 5.29
N GLY A 33 -42.00 8.86 4.85
CA GLY A 33 -42.81 10.09 4.83
C GLY A 33 -43.94 10.08 3.81
N LEU A 34 -43.82 9.32 2.71
CA LEU A 34 -44.85 9.14 1.71
C LEU A 34 -45.91 8.13 2.17
N ILE A 35 -45.53 7.08 2.88
CA ILE A 35 -46.40 6.01 3.38
C ILE A 35 -47.21 6.51 4.59
N ASP A 36 -46.54 7.19 5.53
CA ASP A 36 -47.15 7.75 6.74
C ASP A 36 -46.81 9.24 6.84
N PRO A 37 -47.57 10.10 6.15
CA PRO A 37 -47.31 11.53 6.14
C PRO A 37 -47.58 12.13 7.53
N PRO A 38 -46.72 13.09 7.96
CA PRO A 38 -46.90 13.70 9.26
C PRO A 38 -48.24 14.45 9.35
N ARG A 39 -48.94 14.21 10.42
CA ARG A 39 -50.29 14.75 10.65
C ARG A 39 -50.32 16.27 10.93
N GLU A 40 -49.18 16.89 11.18
CA GLU A 40 -49.08 18.28 11.62
C GLU A 40 -48.03 19.04 10.78
N GLY A 41 -48.41 19.69 9.72
CA GLY A 41 -47.73 20.70 8.92
C GLY A 41 -46.22 20.94 9.21
N TRP A 42 -45.82 22.21 9.52
CA TRP A 42 -44.42 22.59 9.79
C TRP A 42 -43.83 21.95 11.07
N ALA A 43 -44.64 21.46 12.02
CA ALA A 43 -44.19 20.73 13.19
C ALA A 43 -43.51 19.39 12.83
N ALA A 44 -43.81 18.87 11.64
CA ALA A 44 -43.14 17.69 11.08
C ALA A 44 -41.62 17.84 10.92
N LEU A 45 -41.12 19.04 10.66
CA LEU A 45 -39.67 19.31 10.51
C LEU A 45 -38.89 19.08 11.81
N GLY A 46 -39.55 19.13 12.98
CA GLY A 46 -38.97 18.78 14.28
C GLY A 46 -38.87 17.28 14.55
N ASN A 47 -39.38 16.43 13.64
CA ASN A 47 -39.28 14.98 13.81
C ASN A 47 -37.79 14.52 13.63
N PRO A 48 -37.22 13.77 14.60
CA PRO A 48 -35.85 13.31 14.56
C PRO A 48 -35.46 12.58 13.26
N LYS A 49 -36.41 11.87 12.65
CA LYS A 49 -36.23 11.17 11.36
C LYS A 49 -35.81 12.13 10.21
N TYR A 50 -36.47 13.29 10.10
CA TYR A 50 -36.15 14.27 9.06
C TYR A 50 -34.89 15.06 9.37
N ILE A 51 -34.62 15.34 10.66
CA ILE A 51 -33.36 15.94 11.08
C ILE A 51 -32.20 15.02 10.69
N ALA A 52 -32.30 13.73 10.98
CA ALA A 52 -31.28 12.75 10.62
C ALA A 52 -31.11 12.62 9.08
N ALA A 53 -32.17 12.73 8.30
CA ALA A 53 -32.10 12.74 6.83
C ALA A 53 -31.34 13.98 6.29
N VAL A 54 -31.55 15.15 6.87
CA VAL A 54 -30.79 16.37 6.53
C VAL A 54 -29.32 16.18 6.89
N VAL A 55 -29.00 15.65 8.07
CA VAL A 55 -27.64 15.32 8.47
C VAL A 55 -26.99 14.36 7.49
N ALA A 56 -27.71 13.30 7.06
CA ALA A 56 -27.22 12.34 6.08
C ALA A 56 -26.94 13.00 4.72
N LEU A 57 -27.82 13.86 4.24
CA LEU A 57 -27.63 14.59 2.98
C LEU A 57 -26.40 15.49 3.03
N LEU A 58 -26.25 16.27 4.12
CA LEU A 58 -25.10 17.13 4.34
C LEU A 58 -23.79 16.32 4.44
N THR A 59 -23.84 15.14 5.05
CA THR A 59 -22.71 14.20 5.12
C THR A 59 -22.29 13.72 3.75
N ALA A 60 -23.25 13.29 2.91
CA ALA A 60 -22.94 12.87 1.55
C ALA A 60 -22.32 14.02 0.74
N ALA A 61 -22.91 15.21 0.79
CA ALA A 61 -22.41 16.39 0.10
C ALA A 61 -21.00 16.79 0.57
N ALA A 62 -20.76 16.86 1.89
CA ALA A 62 -19.46 17.18 2.45
C ALA A 62 -18.38 16.13 2.10
N THR A 63 -18.77 14.84 2.07
CA THR A 63 -17.87 13.74 1.70
C THR A 63 -17.46 13.81 0.22
N LEU A 64 -18.41 14.14 -0.68
CA LEU A 64 -18.14 14.30 -2.11
C LEU A 64 -17.28 15.54 -2.38
N LEU A 65 -17.54 16.65 -1.69
CA LEU A 65 -16.78 17.89 -1.85
C LEU A 65 -15.36 17.80 -1.26
N ARG A 66 -15.17 17.02 -0.19
CA ARG A 66 -13.89 16.90 0.52
C ARG A 66 -13.54 15.43 0.82
N PRO A 67 -13.31 14.59 -0.19
CA PRO A 67 -13.06 13.15 -0.01
C PRO A 67 -11.86 12.86 0.89
N ALA A 68 -10.84 13.73 0.91
CA ALA A 68 -9.68 13.57 1.79
C ALA A 68 -10.02 13.65 3.29
N ARG A 69 -11.16 14.26 3.65
CA ARG A 69 -11.62 14.44 5.04
C ARG A 69 -12.80 13.53 5.43
N VAL A 70 -13.05 12.46 4.68
CA VAL A 70 -14.17 11.55 4.92
C VAL A 70 -14.25 11.06 6.37
N GLY A 71 -13.13 10.77 7.03
CA GLY A 71 -13.09 10.36 8.44
C GLY A 71 -13.59 11.47 9.38
N ALA A 72 -13.16 12.72 9.20
CA ALA A 72 -13.60 13.85 10.03
C ALA A 72 -15.09 14.18 9.79
N VAL A 73 -15.54 14.15 8.52
CA VAL A 73 -16.95 14.35 8.17
C VAL A 73 -17.81 13.30 8.86
N TYR A 74 -17.42 12.01 8.73
CA TYR A 74 -18.19 10.93 9.33
C TYR A 74 -18.15 10.92 10.87
N ALA A 75 -17.06 11.37 11.50
CA ALA A 75 -17.01 11.52 12.95
C ALA A 75 -18.09 12.49 13.47
N VAL A 76 -18.23 13.65 12.83
CA VAL A 76 -19.29 14.61 13.16
C VAL A 76 -20.68 14.00 12.93
N THR A 77 -20.86 13.29 11.83
CA THR A 77 -22.14 12.64 11.51
C THR A 77 -22.49 11.56 12.52
N SER A 78 -21.52 10.72 12.92
CA SER A 78 -21.72 9.64 13.90
C SER A 78 -22.17 10.21 15.25
N VAL A 79 -21.57 11.31 15.70
CA VAL A 79 -22.01 12.02 16.91
C VAL A 79 -23.43 12.59 16.71
N GLY A 80 -23.73 13.14 15.54
CA GLY A 80 -25.08 13.64 15.20
C GLY A 80 -26.13 12.54 15.28
N TYR A 81 -25.86 11.36 14.77
CA TYR A 81 -26.77 10.19 14.89
C TYR A 81 -26.97 9.75 16.33
N LEU A 82 -25.93 9.73 17.18
CA LEU A 82 -26.06 9.42 18.61
C LEU A 82 -26.92 10.47 19.33
N LEU A 83 -26.77 11.76 19.00
CA LEU A 83 -27.59 12.81 19.57
C LEU A 83 -29.07 12.67 19.16
N VAL A 84 -29.35 12.35 17.90
CA VAL A 84 -30.71 12.06 17.43
C VAL A 84 -31.29 10.86 18.21
N ALA A 85 -30.51 9.79 18.39
CA ALA A 85 -30.94 8.62 19.17
C ALA A 85 -31.28 9.00 20.63
N VAL A 86 -30.49 9.84 21.29
CA VAL A 86 -30.77 10.32 22.65
C VAL A 86 -32.10 11.09 22.72
N LEU A 87 -32.48 11.80 21.66
CA LEU A 87 -33.75 12.54 21.61
C LEU A 87 -34.95 11.64 21.28
N GLU A 88 -34.73 10.57 20.52
CA GLU A 88 -35.81 9.68 20.04
C GLU A 88 -36.13 8.56 21.04
N ILE A 89 -35.15 7.98 21.72
CA ILE A 89 -35.33 6.88 22.66
C ILE A 89 -36.31 7.22 23.82
N PRO A 90 -36.25 8.40 24.48
CA PRO A 90 -37.18 8.75 25.53
C PRO A 90 -38.64 8.81 25.05
N ARG A 91 -38.86 9.29 23.81
CA ARG A 91 -40.21 9.30 23.23
C ARG A 91 -40.73 7.90 22.94
N ALA A 92 -39.85 7.04 22.40
CA ALA A 92 -40.15 5.65 22.11
C ALA A 92 -40.47 4.86 23.40
N VAL A 93 -39.71 5.05 24.46
CA VAL A 93 -39.96 4.44 25.77
C VAL A 93 -41.28 4.92 26.35
N ALA A 94 -41.62 6.21 26.24
CA ALA A 94 -42.86 6.76 26.73
C ALA A 94 -44.11 6.21 25.97
N TRP A 95 -43.94 5.82 24.72
CA TRP A 95 -45.01 5.24 23.90
C TRP A 95 -45.07 3.71 23.97
N GLY A 96 -44.13 3.08 24.67
CA GLY A 96 -44.04 1.65 24.86
C GLY A 96 -43.50 0.84 23.70
N ASP A 97 -43.23 1.47 22.55
CA ASP A 97 -42.77 0.81 21.33
C ASP A 97 -41.27 1.08 21.05
N MET A 98 -40.55 0.02 20.68
CA MET A 98 -39.19 0.15 20.15
C MET A 98 -39.25 0.48 18.66
N PRO A 99 -38.78 1.65 18.21
CA PRO A 99 -38.75 1.97 16.79
C PRO A 99 -37.73 1.11 16.05
N PHE A 100 -38.17 0.21 15.20
CA PHE A 100 -37.30 -0.68 14.41
C PHE A 100 -36.24 0.09 13.61
N HIS A 101 -36.61 1.24 13.07
CA HIS A 101 -35.69 2.09 12.31
C HIS A 101 -34.51 2.58 13.14
N LEU A 102 -34.69 2.87 14.42
CA LEU A 102 -33.63 3.32 15.31
C LEU A 102 -32.53 2.26 15.48
N THR A 103 -32.94 1.01 15.74
CA THR A 103 -31.99 -0.12 15.82
C THR A 103 -31.22 -0.31 14.53
N LEU A 104 -31.93 -0.25 13.38
CA LEU A 104 -31.32 -0.39 12.07
C LEU A 104 -30.26 0.69 11.82
N TRP A 105 -30.56 1.95 12.14
CA TRP A 105 -29.63 3.06 11.88
C TRP A 105 -28.46 3.13 12.85
N LEU A 106 -28.64 2.78 14.09
CA LEU A 106 -27.54 2.61 15.05
C LEU A 106 -26.60 1.48 14.59
N THR A 107 -27.16 0.37 14.12
CA THR A 107 -26.40 -0.75 13.56
C THR A 107 -25.61 -0.32 12.32
N MET A 108 -26.23 0.42 11.41
CA MET A 108 -25.54 0.98 10.25
C MET A 108 -24.43 1.95 10.64
N ASN A 109 -24.66 2.83 11.62
CA ASN A 109 -23.63 3.74 12.13
C ASN A 109 -22.44 2.97 12.72
N VAL A 110 -22.68 1.89 13.44
CA VAL A 110 -21.63 1.01 13.98
C VAL A 110 -20.82 0.38 12.83
N LEU A 111 -21.48 -0.25 11.85
CA LEU A 111 -20.81 -0.89 10.72
C LEU A 111 -19.95 0.09 9.92
N VAL A 112 -20.51 1.25 9.57
CA VAL A 112 -19.79 2.28 8.81
C VAL A 112 -18.62 2.84 9.63
N SER A 113 -18.77 2.95 10.96
CA SER A 113 -17.69 3.40 11.85
C SER A 113 -16.48 2.46 11.82
N TYR A 114 -16.70 1.14 11.82
CA TYR A 114 -15.60 0.17 11.66
C TYR A 114 -14.91 0.30 10.30
N LEU A 115 -15.67 0.48 9.22
CA LEU A 115 -15.11 0.63 7.88
C LEU A 115 -14.34 1.93 7.68
N VAL A 116 -14.78 3.03 8.32
CA VAL A 116 -14.15 4.34 8.18
C VAL A 116 -12.97 4.51 9.13
N PHE A 117 -13.10 4.09 10.38
CA PHE A 117 -12.14 4.38 11.46
C PHE A 117 -11.27 3.18 11.86
N GLY A 118 -11.65 1.95 11.45
CA GLY A 118 -10.98 0.74 11.91
C GLY A 118 -11.47 0.26 13.27
N THR A 119 -10.75 -0.72 13.83
CA THR A 119 -11.19 -1.43 15.05
C THR A 119 -11.31 -0.54 16.28
N ARG A 120 -10.35 0.34 16.54
CA ARG A 120 -10.29 1.12 17.81
C ARG A 120 -11.46 2.09 17.95
N LEU A 121 -11.62 2.98 16.99
CA LEU A 121 -12.70 3.99 17.03
C LEU A 121 -14.06 3.39 16.71
N GLY A 122 -14.15 2.38 15.84
CA GLY A 122 -15.38 1.62 15.59
C GLY A 122 -15.91 0.98 16.87
N THR A 123 -15.04 0.38 17.69
CA THR A 123 -15.42 -0.17 19.00
C THR A 123 -15.91 0.92 19.96
N ALA A 124 -15.28 2.09 19.99
CA ALA A 124 -15.73 3.20 20.81
C ALA A 124 -17.15 3.68 20.42
N VAL A 125 -17.44 3.79 19.11
CA VAL A 125 -18.78 4.14 18.60
C VAL A 125 -19.80 3.06 18.96
N ASN A 126 -19.44 1.78 18.83
CA ASN A 126 -20.33 0.67 19.22
C ASN A 126 -20.68 0.71 20.71
N LEU A 127 -19.67 0.80 21.57
CA LEU A 127 -19.88 0.88 23.02
C LEU A 127 -20.70 2.13 23.40
N GLY A 128 -20.43 3.26 22.78
CA GLY A 128 -21.20 4.50 22.94
C GLY A 128 -22.66 4.31 22.53
N SER A 129 -22.92 3.65 21.40
CA SER A 129 -24.28 3.37 20.92
C SER A 129 -25.06 2.45 21.86
N VAL A 130 -24.42 1.35 22.32
CA VAL A 130 -25.03 0.41 23.27
C VAL A 130 -25.30 1.10 24.62
N LEU A 131 -24.32 1.86 25.14
CA LEU A 131 -24.45 2.60 26.39
C LEU A 131 -25.57 3.65 26.32
N THR A 132 -25.65 4.40 25.22
CA THR A 132 -26.72 5.39 24.98
C THR A 132 -28.08 4.72 25.08
N MET A 133 -28.24 3.55 24.44
CA MET A 133 -29.50 2.81 24.47
C MET A 133 -29.85 2.34 25.89
N ILE A 134 -28.90 1.71 26.58
CA ILE A 134 -29.11 1.21 27.94
C ILE A 134 -29.46 2.36 28.92
N VAL A 135 -28.66 3.44 28.93
CA VAL A 135 -28.88 4.58 29.81
C VAL A 135 -30.23 5.25 29.57
N SER A 136 -30.58 5.44 28.27
CA SER A 136 -31.86 6.06 27.92
C SER A 136 -33.06 5.24 28.39
N VAL A 137 -33.01 3.90 28.27
CA VAL A 137 -34.05 3.01 28.77
C VAL A 137 -34.16 3.10 30.31
N LEU A 138 -33.03 3.07 31.01
CA LEU A 138 -33.01 3.14 32.48
C LEU A 138 -33.49 4.49 33.05
N MET A 139 -33.19 5.60 32.37
CA MET A 139 -33.58 6.94 32.83
C MET A 139 -35.03 7.33 32.55
N ASN A 140 -35.68 6.72 31.59
CA ASN A 140 -37.04 7.10 31.21
C ASN A 140 -38.16 6.24 31.80
N GLY A 141 -37.83 5.38 32.77
CA GLY A 141 -38.82 4.64 33.58
C GLY A 141 -39.06 3.21 33.13
N PRO A 142 -39.98 2.48 33.79
CA PRO A 142 -40.23 1.08 33.50
C PRO A 142 -40.89 0.92 32.16
N VAL A 143 -40.23 0.19 31.26
CA VAL A 143 -40.84 -0.34 30.05
C VAL A 143 -41.82 -1.45 30.43
N GLU A 144 -43.01 -1.48 29.84
CA GLU A 144 -43.93 -2.57 30.05
C GLU A 144 -43.26 -3.91 29.71
N ALA A 145 -43.56 -4.95 30.51
CA ALA A 145 -42.92 -6.26 30.36
C ALA A 145 -43.13 -6.86 28.95
N SER A 146 -44.24 -6.54 28.29
CA SER A 146 -44.55 -6.93 26.91
C SER A 146 -43.53 -6.40 25.87
N ASN A 147 -42.95 -5.22 26.11
CA ASN A 147 -42.06 -4.52 25.17
C ASN A 147 -40.60 -4.63 25.56
N MET A 148 -40.29 -5.16 26.76
CA MET A 148 -38.93 -5.34 27.26
C MET A 148 -38.12 -6.27 26.33
N ALA A 149 -38.73 -7.27 25.74
CA ALA A 149 -38.09 -8.22 24.84
C ALA A 149 -37.52 -7.52 23.58
N ASP A 150 -38.20 -6.51 23.04
CA ASP A 150 -37.77 -5.78 21.84
C ASP A 150 -36.53 -4.90 22.15
N TRP A 151 -36.50 -4.25 23.31
CA TRP A 151 -35.36 -3.46 23.77
C TRP A 151 -34.13 -4.34 24.03
N VAL A 152 -34.32 -5.49 24.69
CA VAL A 152 -33.25 -6.47 24.91
C VAL A 152 -32.73 -6.99 23.58
N THR A 153 -33.63 -7.33 22.64
CA THR A 153 -33.26 -7.79 21.29
C THR A 153 -32.45 -6.72 20.56
N ALA A 154 -32.87 -5.46 20.59
CA ALA A 154 -32.15 -4.35 19.97
C ALA A 154 -30.73 -4.18 20.53
N ILE A 155 -30.56 -4.26 21.84
CA ILE A 155 -29.24 -4.18 22.50
C ILE A 155 -28.35 -5.36 22.07
N ILE A 156 -28.91 -6.59 22.05
CA ILE A 156 -28.17 -7.79 21.62
C ILE A 156 -27.78 -7.70 20.15
N VAL A 157 -28.67 -7.25 19.27
CA VAL A 157 -28.38 -7.07 17.84
C VAL A 157 -27.27 -6.03 17.63
N LEU A 158 -27.36 -4.89 18.32
CA LEU A 158 -26.35 -3.83 18.21
C LEU A 158 -24.99 -4.29 18.72
N GLY A 159 -24.93 -4.91 19.90
CA GLY A 159 -23.72 -5.46 20.47
C GLY A 159 -23.13 -6.61 19.63
N GLY A 160 -23.97 -7.52 19.20
CA GLY A 160 -23.58 -8.65 18.34
C GLY A 160 -23.04 -8.21 16.98
N THR A 161 -23.69 -7.25 16.35
CA THR A 161 -23.20 -6.65 15.09
C THR A 161 -21.85 -5.98 15.28
N GLY A 162 -21.67 -5.24 16.38
CA GLY A 162 -20.38 -4.64 16.71
C GLY A 162 -19.28 -5.67 16.93
N LEU A 163 -19.59 -6.78 17.58
CA LEU A 163 -18.63 -7.87 17.78
C LEU A 163 -18.23 -8.53 16.45
N ILE A 164 -19.21 -8.79 15.56
CA ILE A 164 -18.94 -9.33 14.23
C ILE A 164 -18.08 -8.34 13.42
N ALA A 165 -18.47 -7.06 13.40
CA ALA A 165 -17.75 -6.02 12.68
C ALA A 165 -16.32 -5.86 13.20
N PHE A 166 -16.10 -5.94 14.52
CA PHE A 166 -14.78 -5.95 15.13
C PHE A 166 -13.93 -7.11 14.63
N ASN A 167 -14.45 -8.35 14.66
CA ASN A 167 -13.71 -9.52 14.24
C ASN A 167 -13.34 -9.46 12.75
N VAL A 168 -14.30 -9.06 11.90
CA VAL A 168 -14.06 -8.91 10.45
C VAL A 168 -13.00 -7.83 10.19
N MET A 169 -13.10 -6.68 10.85
CA MET A 169 -12.14 -5.59 10.64
C MET A 169 -10.76 -5.93 11.19
N ALA A 170 -10.67 -6.56 12.36
CA ALA A 170 -9.41 -7.04 12.92
C ALA A 170 -8.73 -8.05 11.99
N PHE A 171 -9.49 -8.97 11.41
CA PHE A 171 -8.98 -9.92 10.42
C PHE A 171 -8.45 -9.22 9.17
N ILE A 172 -9.18 -8.23 8.64
CA ILE A 172 -8.74 -7.43 7.49
C ILE A 172 -7.45 -6.66 7.82
N GLU A 173 -7.39 -5.97 8.95
CA GLU A 173 -6.22 -5.21 9.40
C GLU A 173 -4.98 -6.11 9.56
N GLN A 174 -5.13 -7.29 10.16
CA GLN A 174 -4.05 -8.28 10.32
C GLN A 174 -3.54 -8.79 8.97
N ASN A 175 -4.43 -9.16 8.04
CA ASN A 175 -4.02 -9.64 6.72
C ASN A 175 -3.32 -8.56 5.89
N LEU A 176 -3.82 -7.31 5.93
CA LEU A 176 -3.18 -6.20 5.23
C LEU A 176 -1.77 -5.92 5.78
N SER A 177 -1.60 -5.94 7.10
CA SER A 177 -0.28 -5.74 7.73
C SER A 177 0.69 -6.87 7.41
N ALA A 178 0.23 -8.13 7.42
CA ALA A 178 1.04 -9.29 7.04
C ALA A 178 1.50 -9.21 5.58
N HIS A 179 0.61 -8.84 4.65
CA HIS A 179 0.96 -8.63 3.25
C HIS A 179 1.97 -7.51 3.04
N GLN A 180 1.82 -6.39 3.75
CA GLN A 180 2.77 -5.28 3.68
C GLN A 180 4.15 -5.69 4.19
N GLN A 181 4.22 -6.40 5.33
CA GLN A 181 5.48 -6.90 5.87
C GLN A 181 6.17 -7.89 4.93
N THR A 182 5.40 -8.81 4.35
CA THR A 182 5.93 -9.79 3.39
C THR A 182 6.47 -9.09 2.15
N SER A 183 5.73 -8.11 1.60
CA SER A 183 6.18 -7.32 0.45
C SER A 183 7.45 -6.51 0.75
N GLN A 184 7.53 -5.90 1.94
CA GLN A 184 8.73 -5.17 2.37
C GLN A 184 9.93 -6.10 2.55
N ARG A 185 9.74 -7.30 3.13
CA ARG A 185 10.80 -8.31 3.27
C ARG A 185 11.31 -8.80 1.92
N LEU A 186 10.39 -9.07 0.97
CA LEU A 186 10.76 -9.43 -0.39
C LEU A 186 11.54 -8.32 -1.10
N GLN A 187 11.12 -7.06 -0.95
CA GLN A 187 11.85 -5.92 -1.52
C GLN A 187 13.22 -5.70 -0.86
N ALA A 188 13.33 -5.91 0.46
CA ALA A 188 14.62 -5.85 1.16
C ALA A 188 15.53 -7.00 0.75
N ALA A 189 14.99 -8.22 0.59
CA ALA A 189 15.73 -9.38 0.12
C ALA A 189 16.21 -9.28 -1.34
N ARG A 190 15.61 -8.38 -2.15
CA ARG A 190 16.06 -8.11 -3.51
C ARG A 190 17.38 -7.34 -3.60
N LYS A 191 17.82 -6.70 -2.53
CA LYS A 191 19.08 -5.97 -2.50
C LYS A 191 20.19 -6.78 -1.82
N ASP A 192 21.41 -6.66 -2.34
CA ASP A 192 22.60 -7.14 -1.66
C ASP A 192 22.82 -6.30 -0.38
N ALA A 193 22.93 -6.99 0.75
CA ALA A 193 23.02 -6.33 2.07
C ALA A 193 24.25 -5.44 2.24
N LEU A 194 25.33 -5.70 1.50
CA LEU A 194 26.57 -4.94 1.59
C LEU A 194 26.55 -3.72 0.67
N THR A 195 26.16 -3.90 -0.59
CA THR A 195 26.34 -2.90 -1.66
C THR A 195 25.08 -2.13 -2.03
N GLU A 196 23.91 -2.57 -1.53
CA GLU A 196 22.58 -1.98 -1.82
C GLU A 196 22.18 -1.96 -3.30
N VAL A 197 22.91 -2.62 -4.18
CA VAL A 197 22.49 -2.93 -5.55
C VAL A 197 21.59 -4.18 -5.53
N LEU A 198 21.11 -4.64 -6.67
CA LEU A 198 20.34 -5.88 -6.71
C LEU A 198 21.23 -7.05 -6.24
N GLY A 199 20.67 -7.92 -5.40
CA GLY A 199 21.30 -9.20 -5.06
C GLY A 199 21.20 -10.18 -6.24
N ARG A 200 21.94 -11.28 -6.18
CA ARG A 200 22.06 -12.24 -7.29
C ARG A 200 20.72 -12.67 -7.87
N SER A 201 19.82 -13.24 -7.05
CA SER A 201 18.52 -13.73 -7.53
C SER A 201 17.66 -12.63 -8.17
N ALA A 202 17.68 -11.41 -7.58
CA ALA A 202 16.96 -10.28 -8.14
C ALA A 202 17.58 -9.77 -9.45
N THR A 203 18.88 -9.97 -9.63
CA THR A 203 19.60 -9.63 -10.87
C THR A 203 19.30 -10.63 -11.98
N GLU A 204 19.21 -11.92 -11.64
CA GLU A 204 18.78 -12.98 -12.56
C GLU A 204 17.36 -12.73 -13.06
N GLU A 205 16.39 -12.48 -12.15
CA GLU A 205 15.01 -12.14 -12.51
C GLU A 205 14.92 -10.87 -13.37
N GLU A 206 15.74 -9.85 -13.09
CA GLU A 206 15.76 -8.60 -13.87
C GLU A 206 16.31 -8.80 -15.26
N LEU A 207 17.35 -9.65 -15.41
CA LEU A 207 17.92 -10.00 -16.70
C LEU A 207 16.90 -10.74 -17.57
N GLU A 208 16.25 -11.77 -17.04
CA GLU A 208 15.22 -12.54 -17.74
C GLU A 208 14.08 -11.63 -18.20
N ARG A 209 13.55 -10.78 -17.30
CA ARG A 209 12.51 -9.82 -17.63
C ARG A 209 12.94 -8.82 -18.70
N SER A 210 14.18 -8.35 -18.64
CA SER A 210 14.72 -7.43 -19.64
C SER A 210 14.86 -8.07 -21.02
N ILE A 211 15.22 -9.36 -21.08
CA ILE A 211 15.26 -10.15 -22.30
C ILE A 211 13.85 -10.30 -22.89
N GLU A 212 12.87 -10.73 -22.09
CA GLU A 212 11.48 -10.88 -22.55
C GLU A 212 10.93 -9.56 -23.13
N GLN A 213 11.18 -8.44 -22.44
CA GLN A 213 10.74 -7.12 -22.88
C GLN A 213 11.46 -6.68 -24.18
N ALA A 214 12.77 -6.94 -24.28
CA ALA A 214 13.55 -6.62 -25.47
C ALA A 214 13.06 -7.39 -26.69
N LEU A 215 12.82 -8.69 -26.55
CA LEU A 215 12.29 -9.56 -27.61
C LEU A 215 10.88 -9.12 -28.04
N LYS A 216 9.99 -8.88 -27.08
CA LYS A 216 8.62 -8.42 -27.34
C LYS A 216 8.57 -7.10 -28.07
N ASN A 217 9.42 -6.15 -27.68
CA ASN A 217 9.45 -4.80 -28.24
C ASN A 217 10.40 -4.65 -29.42
N ARG A 218 11.12 -5.72 -29.81
CA ARG A 218 12.20 -5.70 -30.79
C ARG A 218 13.23 -4.61 -30.51
N ALA A 219 13.52 -4.40 -29.21
CA ALA A 219 14.47 -3.40 -28.74
C ALA A 219 15.83 -4.05 -28.45
N PRO A 220 16.94 -3.33 -28.62
CA PRO A 220 18.24 -3.85 -28.22
C PRO A 220 18.33 -4.01 -26.70
N LEU A 221 19.16 -4.97 -26.27
CA LEU A 221 19.53 -5.18 -24.88
C LEU A 221 21.00 -5.55 -24.83
N SER A 222 21.74 -4.91 -23.95
CA SER A 222 23.12 -5.25 -23.66
C SER A 222 23.33 -5.41 -22.16
N ILE A 223 24.33 -6.19 -21.78
CA ILE A 223 24.77 -6.35 -20.41
C ILE A 223 26.28 -6.10 -20.32
N ILE A 224 26.74 -5.72 -19.12
CA ILE A 224 28.15 -5.62 -18.81
C ILE A 224 28.41 -6.48 -17.56
N VAL A 225 29.29 -7.47 -17.69
CA VAL A 225 29.85 -8.19 -16.54
C VAL A 225 31.15 -7.51 -16.15
N THR A 226 31.34 -7.24 -14.88
CA THR A 226 32.54 -6.58 -14.38
C THR A 226 33.01 -7.20 -13.07
N ASP A 227 34.32 -7.18 -12.88
CA ASP A 227 35.01 -7.71 -11.70
C ASP A 227 36.15 -6.77 -11.29
N ILE A 228 36.33 -6.56 -9.98
CA ILE A 228 37.35 -5.69 -9.43
C ILE A 228 38.70 -6.37 -9.54
N ASP A 229 39.65 -5.73 -10.26
CA ASP A 229 40.97 -6.30 -10.48
C ASP A 229 41.76 -6.43 -9.16
N HIS A 230 42.32 -7.62 -8.95
CA HIS A 230 43.14 -7.92 -7.78
C HIS A 230 42.42 -7.73 -6.44
N PHE A 231 41.09 -7.90 -6.36
CA PHE A 231 40.32 -7.68 -5.14
C PHE A 231 40.80 -8.54 -3.97
N LYS A 232 41.19 -9.79 -4.22
CA LYS A 232 41.83 -10.65 -3.20
C LYS A 232 43.05 -9.95 -2.54
N ARG A 233 43.89 -9.27 -3.33
CA ARG A 233 45.04 -8.55 -2.79
C ARG A 233 44.60 -7.37 -1.92
N VAL A 234 43.50 -6.70 -2.25
CA VAL A 234 42.93 -5.64 -1.39
C VAL A 234 42.60 -6.23 -0.03
N ASN A 235 41.87 -7.38 0.01
CA ASN A 235 41.56 -8.06 1.26
C ASN A 235 42.80 -8.52 2.03
N ASP A 236 43.74 -9.13 1.35
CA ASP A 236 44.98 -9.68 1.98
C ASP A 236 45.86 -8.59 2.59
N VAL A 237 45.90 -7.39 1.97
CA VAL A 237 46.77 -6.29 2.42
C VAL A 237 46.05 -5.35 3.39
N HIS A 238 44.77 -5.05 3.17
CA HIS A 238 44.06 -4.00 3.90
C HIS A 238 42.95 -4.53 4.81
N GLY A 239 42.72 -5.87 4.80
CA GLY A 239 41.69 -6.55 5.57
C GLY A 239 40.31 -6.50 4.91
N HIS A 240 39.46 -7.43 5.32
CA HIS A 240 38.11 -7.62 4.77
C HIS A 240 37.19 -6.38 4.95
N GLY A 241 37.36 -5.62 6.04
CA GLY A 241 36.61 -4.38 6.26
C GLY A 241 36.85 -3.33 5.17
N THR A 242 38.11 -3.15 4.75
CA THR A 242 38.46 -2.26 3.64
C THR A 242 37.95 -2.81 2.30
N GLY A 243 38.02 -4.14 2.11
CA GLY A 243 37.39 -4.80 0.94
C GLY A 243 35.89 -4.53 0.85
N ASP A 244 35.19 -4.62 1.97
CA ASP A 244 33.75 -4.32 2.05
C ASP A 244 33.45 -2.85 1.68
N ASP A 245 34.29 -1.89 2.13
CA ASP A 245 34.16 -0.48 1.77
C ASP A 245 34.43 -0.23 0.27
N VAL A 246 35.35 -0.98 -0.32
CA VAL A 246 35.61 -0.98 -1.77
C VAL A 246 34.36 -1.49 -2.51
N LEU A 247 33.77 -2.62 -2.10
CA LEU A 247 32.56 -3.19 -2.71
C LEU A 247 31.38 -2.22 -2.63
N ARG A 248 31.13 -1.61 -1.45
CA ARG A 248 30.06 -0.61 -1.27
C ARG A 248 30.22 0.57 -2.23
N SER A 249 31.43 1.12 -2.26
CA SER A 249 31.75 2.30 -3.06
C SER A 249 31.70 1.99 -4.57
N PHE A 250 32.19 0.82 -4.98
CA PHE A 250 32.16 0.33 -6.34
C PHE A 250 30.70 0.16 -6.83
N GLY A 251 29.86 -0.57 -6.10
CA GLY A 251 28.44 -0.76 -6.44
C GLY A 251 27.68 0.57 -6.53
N LYS A 252 27.95 1.50 -5.59
CA LYS A 252 27.37 2.85 -5.61
C LYS A 252 27.78 3.65 -6.84
N ARG A 253 29.06 3.56 -7.24
CA ARG A 253 29.61 4.23 -8.43
C ARG A 253 28.97 3.69 -9.71
N LEU A 254 28.93 2.37 -9.88
CA LEU A 254 28.23 1.74 -11.02
C LEU A 254 26.79 2.20 -11.10
N ARG A 255 26.02 2.11 -10.01
CA ARG A 255 24.61 2.50 -9.96
C ARG A 255 24.38 3.96 -10.35
N ARG A 256 25.19 4.87 -9.83
CA ARG A 256 25.09 6.31 -10.14
C ARG A 256 25.33 6.57 -11.62
N SER A 257 26.34 5.94 -12.20
CA SER A 257 26.74 6.16 -13.58
C SER A 257 25.72 5.63 -14.60
N VAL A 258 25.01 4.54 -14.30
CA VAL A 258 24.03 3.96 -15.22
C VAL A 258 22.58 4.40 -14.96
N SER A 259 22.32 5.10 -13.86
CA SER A 259 20.95 5.50 -13.48
C SER A 259 20.28 6.42 -14.50
N THR A 260 21.04 7.30 -15.14
CA THR A 260 20.56 8.21 -16.19
C THR A 260 20.18 7.51 -17.48
N SER A 261 20.70 6.31 -17.70
CA SER A 261 20.48 5.48 -18.87
C SER A 261 19.39 4.41 -18.68
N GLY A 262 18.69 4.44 -17.54
CA GLY A 262 17.70 3.40 -17.20
C GLY A 262 18.33 2.04 -16.88
N GLY A 263 19.65 1.97 -16.73
CA GLY A 263 20.38 0.74 -16.43
C GLY A 263 20.18 0.28 -14.98
N GLN A 264 20.28 -1.02 -14.77
CA GLN A 264 20.20 -1.67 -13.46
C GLN A 264 21.56 -2.30 -13.11
N VAL A 265 21.91 -2.33 -11.82
CA VAL A 265 23.15 -2.93 -11.34
C VAL A 265 22.82 -3.96 -10.29
N GLY A 266 23.43 -5.13 -10.40
CA GLY A 266 23.36 -6.19 -9.42
C GLY A 266 24.74 -6.75 -9.05
N ARG A 267 24.85 -7.28 -7.83
CA ARG A 267 26.01 -8.04 -7.40
C ARG A 267 25.81 -9.51 -7.73
N TRP A 268 26.64 -10.02 -8.63
CA TRP A 268 26.52 -11.37 -9.16
C TRP A 268 27.25 -12.42 -8.29
N GLY A 269 28.40 -12.02 -7.77
CA GLY A 269 29.26 -12.85 -6.93
C GLY A 269 30.02 -12.04 -5.92
N GLY A 270 31.11 -12.56 -5.37
CA GLY A 270 31.92 -11.88 -4.35
C GLY A 270 32.33 -10.46 -4.73
N GLU A 271 33.06 -10.32 -5.80
CA GLU A 271 33.57 -9.05 -6.38
C GLU A 271 33.05 -8.76 -7.78
N GLU A 272 32.09 -9.59 -8.25
CA GLU A 272 31.50 -9.51 -9.59
C GLU A 272 30.17 -8.76 -9.57
N PHE A 273 29.97 -7.91 -10.56
CA PHE A 273 28.74 -7.16 -10.76
C PHE A 273 28.24 -7.30 -12.19
N LEU A 274 26.93 -7.26 -12.34
CA LEU A 274 26.23 -7.27 -13.61
C LEU A 274 25.49 -5.94 -13.79
N VAL A 275 25.70 -5.29 -14.93
CA VAL A 275 24.95 -4.12 -15.35
C VAL A 275 24.05 -4.53 -16.51
N ILE A 276 22.75 -4.25 -16.38
CA ILE A 276 21.73 -4.53 -17.40
C ILE A 276 21.35 -3.21 -18.06
N LEU A 277 21.40 -3.12 -19.38
CA LEU A 277 21.20 -1.90 -20.15
C LEU A 277 20.07 -2.11 -21.20
N PRO A 278 18.79 -2.00 -20.77
CA PRO A 278 17.66 -2.10 -21.69
C PRO A 278 17.68 -0.96 -22.72
N GLY A 279 17.34 -1.28 -23.98
CA GLY A 279 17.29 -0.30 -25.06
C GLY A 279 18.66 0.08 -25.64
N MET A 280 19.76 -0.53 -25.18
CA MET A 280 21.11 -0.21 -25.65
C MET A 280 21.66 -1.27 -26.56
N ALA A 281 22.15 -0.85 -27.72
CA ALA A 281 22.93 -1.67 -28.64
C ALA A 281 24.40 -1.80 -28.14
N ARG A 282 25.13 -2.80 -28.68
CA ARG A 282 26.50 -3.08 -28.27
C ARG A 282 27.44 -1.87 -28.30
N PRO A 283 27.48 -1.01 -29.37
CA PRO A 283 28.38 0.14 -29.39
C PRO A 283 28.15 1.11 -28.21
N ASP A 284 26.88 1.40 -27.90
CA ASP A 284 26.52 2.29 -26.79
C ASP A 284 26.86 1.67 -25.44
N ALA A 285 26.62 0.35 -25.28
CA ALA A 285 27.00 -0.38 -24.08
C ALA A 285 28.52 -0.42 -23.85
N VAL A 286 29.30 -0.54 -24.92
CA VAL A 286 30.77 -0.43 -24.86
C VAL A 286 31.19 0.97 -24.40
N ALA A 287 30.56 2.03 -24.91
CA ALA A 287 30.82 3.40 -24.45
C ALA A 287 30.49 3.60 -22.97
N VAL A 288 29.39 2.98 -22.50
CA VAL A 288 29.05 2.97 -21.05
C VAL A 288 30.12 2.21 -20.26
N ALA A 289 30.55 1.04 -20.71
CA ALA A 289 31.57 0.25 -20.03
C ALA A 289 32.92 1.01 -19.95
N GLU A 290 33.34 1.69 -21.01
CA GLU A 290 34.57 2.51 -21.02
C GLU A 290 34.45 3.71 -20.08
N ARG A 291 33.30 4.36 -20.01
CA ARG A 291 33.05 5.41 -19.01
C ARG A 291 33.16 4.88 -17.59
N LEU A 292 32.51 3.74 -17.29
CA LEU A 292 32.61 3.08 -15.99
C LEU A 292 34.04 2.72 -15.63
N ARG A 293 34.81 2.15 -16.58
CA ARG A 293 36.22 1.84 -16.42
C ARG A 293 37.03 3.07 -16.05
N ALA A 294 36.85 4.15 -16.80
CA ALA A 294 37.56 5.41 -16.57
C ALA A 294 37.20 6.04 -15.23
N GLU A 295 35.91 6.04 -14.83
CA GLU A 295 35.48 6.52 -13.52
C GLU A 295 36.05 5.68 -12.37
N VAL A 296 36.12 4.35 -12.53
CA VAL A 296 36.73 3.47 -11.52
C VAL A 296 38.24 3.71 -11.37
N ALA A 297 38.94 3.80 -12.48
CA ALA A 297 40.41 4.01 -12.46
C ALA A 297 40.84 5.44 -12.11
N GLY A 298 39.95 6.44 -12.40
CA GLY A 298 40.29 7.86 -12.25
C GLY A 298 40.21 8.42 -10.83
N GLU A 299 39.38 7.80 -9.98
CA GLU A 299 39.16 8.27 -8.62
C GLU A 299 39.35 7.14 -7.59
N PRO A 300 40.04 7.34 -6.49
CA PRO A 300 40.18 6.34 -5.43
C PRO A 300 38.82 5.82 -4.94
N ILE A 301 38.74 4.53 -4.68
CA ILE A 301 37.60 3.86 -4.07
C ILE A 301 38.00 3.44 -2.65
N ALA A 302 37.33 3.95 -1.62
CA ALA A 302 37.69 3.75 -0.23
C ALA A 302 39.16 4.12 0.07
N GLY A 303 39.71 5.16 -0.60
CA GLY A 303 41.08 5.59 -0.45
C GLY A 303 42.11 4.78 -1.22
N LEU A 304 41.71 3.77 -1.98
CA LEU A 304 42.61 2.88 -2.74
C LEU A 304 42.40 3.06 -4.25
N ASN A 305 43.53 3.01 -4.97
CA ASN A 305 43.53 2.98 -6.43
C ASN A 305 43.21 1.55 -6.88
N VAL A 306 41.96 1.31 -7.30
CA VAL A 306 41.53 0.03 -7.82
C VAL A 306 41.09 0.19 -9.27
N THR A 307 41.22 -0.88 -10.04
CA THR A 307 40.69 -0.97 -11.41
C THR A 307 39.73 -2.10 -11.52
N ALA A 308 39.00 -2.17 -12.61
CA ALA A 308 38.09 -3.27 -12.91
C ALA A 308 38.17 -3.63 -14.39
N SER A 309 37.87 -4.90 -14.66
CA SER A 309 37.77 -5.44 -16.02
C SER A 309 36.29 -5.60 -16.41
N PHE A 310 35.96 -5.28 -17.64
CA PHE A 310 34.59 -5.21 -18.14
C PHE A 310 34.42 -6.05 -19.40
N GLY A 311 33.35 -6.84 -19.45
CA GLY A 311 32.96 -7.60 -20.64
C GLY A 311 31.54 -7.24 -21.06
N VAL A 312 31.35 -6.94 -22.34
CA VAL A 312 30.07 -6.52 -22.91
C VAL A 312 29.45 -7.64 -23.75
N GLY A 313 28.25 -8.03 -23.39
CA GLY A 313 27.38 -8.93 -24.15
C GLY A 313 26.13 -8.21 -24.65
N SER A 314 25.64 -8.57 -25.84
CA SER A 314 24.41 -8.03 -26.40
C SER A 314 23.51 -9.13 -26.90
N LEU A 315 22.19 -8.94 -26.74
CA LEU A 315 21.17 -9.86 -27.22
C LEU A 315 21.23 -9.96 -28.76
N ARG A 316 21.25 -11.18 -29.28
CA ARG A 316 21.42 -11.43 -30.74
C ARG A 316 20.13 -11.77 -31.45
N GLY A 317 19.14 -12.28 -30.76
CA GLY A 317 17.86 -12.68 -31.37
C GLY A 317 16.96 -13.48 -30.42
N GLN A 318 15.91 -14.08 -30.97
CA GLN A 318 14.87 -14.77 -30.22
C GLN A 318 15.33 -16.09 -29.54
N GLU A 319 16.42 -16.68 -30.03
CA GLU A 319 16.95 -17.95 -29.50
C GLU A 319 17.99 -17.75 -28.38
N ASP A 320 18.31 -16.49 -28.07
CA ASP A 320 19.30 -16.16 -27.05
C ASP A 320 18.72 -16.30 -25.63
N SER A 321 19.30 -17.14 -24.82
CA SER A 321 18.95 -17.27 -23.40
C SER A 321 19.71 -16.26 -22.52
N ALA A 322 19.30 -16.13 -21.25
CA ALA A 322 20.02 -15.35 -20.27
C ALA A 322 21.44 -15.90 -20.04
N GLU A 323 21.56 -17.24 -20.03
CA GLU A 323 22.83 -17.91 -19.88
C GLU A 323 23.77 -17.63 -21.05
N ASP A 324 23.28 -17.67 -22.31
CA ASP A 324 24.09 -17.39 -23.49
C ASP A 324 24.58 -15.94 -23.53
N LEU A 325 23.68 -15.02 -23.19
CA LEU A 325 24.01 -13.61 -23.12
C LEU A 325 25.07 -13.33 -22.03
N PHE A 326 24.86 -13.92 -20.83
CA PHE A 326 25.80 -13.81 -19.72
C PHE A 326 27.16 -14.44 -20.07
N ALA A 327 27.17 -15.66 -20.60
CA ALA A 327 28.42 -16.37 -20.97
C ALA A 327 29.27 -15.59 -21.98
N ARG A 328 28.64 -14.87 -22.91
CA ARG A 328 29.36 -13.99 -23.86
C ARG A 328 30.02 -12.79 -23.15
N ALA A 329 29.27 -12.14 -22.24
CA ALA A 329 29.80 -11.01 -21.48
C ALA A 329 30.90 -11.45 -20.50
N ASP A 330 30.73 -12.58 -19.82
CA ASP A 330 31.73 -13.16 -18.92
C ASP A 330 33.01 -13.55 -19.65
N SER A 331 32.88 -14.22 -20.80
CA SER A 331 34.02 -14.56 -21.66
C SER A 331 34.79 -13.31 -22.12
N ALA A 332 34.07 -12.22 -22.45
CA ALA A 332 34.68 -10.95 -22.78
C ALA A 332 35.42 -10.34 -21.59
N MET A 333 34.82 -10.34 -20.38
CA MET A 333 35.46 -9.86 -19.15
C MET A 333 36.73 -10.68 -18.84
N TYR A 334 36.65 -11.99 -18.95
CA TYR A 334 37.81 -12.87 -18.76
C TYR A 334 38.96 -12.53 -19.71
N ASN A 335 38.63 -12.24 -20.97
CA ASN A 335 39.63 -11.78 -21.95
C ASN A 335 40.22 -10.40 -21.57
N ALA A 336 39.43 -9.49 -20.99
CA ALA A 336 39.95 -8.22 -20.45
C ALA A 336 40.95 -8.48 -19.32
N LYS A 337 40.65 -9.40 -18.39
CA LYS A 337 41.59 -9.78 -17.31
C LYS A 337 42.88 -10.40 -17.81
N ARG A 338 42.84 -11.25 -18.85
CA ARG A 338 44.01 -11.88 -19.44
C ARG A 338 44.90 -10.90 -20.19
N ASN A 339 44.33 -9.87 -20.79
CA ASN A 339 45.04 -8.90 -21.65
C ASN A 339 45.49 -7.65 -20.88
N GLY A 340 45.82 -7.79 -19.60
CA GLY A 340 46.40 -6.70 -18.81
C GLY A 340 45.44 -6.00 -17.86
N ARG A 341 44.17 -6.45 -17.75
CA ARG A 341 43.12 -5.87 -16.87
C ARG A 341 42.80 -4.42 -17.23
N ASN A 342 42.03 -3.72 -16.37
CA ASN A 342 41.59 -2.33 -16.57
C ASN A 342 41.20 -2.03 -18.03
N SER A 343 40.36 -2.88 -18.60
CA SER A 343 39.97 -2.79 -20.02
C SER A 343 38.58 -3.29 -20.25
N VAL A 344 37.99 -2.91 -21.39
CA VAL A 344 36.68 -3.37 -21.88
C VAL A 344 36.88 -4.31 -23.08
N ARG A 345 36.05 -5.35 -23.17
CA ARG A 345 36.01 -6.28 -24.31
C ARG A 345 34.57 -6.54 -24.78
#